data_8612f6fd07fcfe3346b86eca4c23fcca
#
_entry.id   8612f6fd07fcfe3346b86eca4c23fcca
#
_cell.length_a   1.000
_cell.length_b   1.000
_cell.length_c   1.000
_cell.angle_alpha   90.00
_cell.angle_beta   90.00
_cell.angle_gamma   90.00
#
_symmetry.space_group_name_H-M   'P 1'
#
loop_
_entity.id
_entity.type
_entity.pdbx_description
1 polymer ?
#
loop_
_entity_poly.entity_id
_entity_poly.type
_entity_poly.pdbx_seq_one_letter_code
_entity_poly.pdbx_strand_id
1 'polypeptide(L)'
;MPTINQLIRMGRSVKPRKSRVRALAMCPQRKGVCLQVTTRTPKKPNSALRKIARVRLSNGQEVTAYIGGEGHSLQEHSAVLVRGGRVRDLPSVRYHIVRGQLDTTGVDKRRQGRSKYGSKRPKPGAAPAKGKK
;
A
#
# COMPACT_ATOMS: atom_id res chain seq x y z
N MET A 1 -34.28 25.78 3.56
CA MET A 1 -34.57 24.59 4.36
C MET A 1 -35.85 23.92 3.87
N PRO A 2 -35.77 22.61 3.60
CA PRO A 2 -37.01 21.93 3.21
C PRO A 2 -37.93 21.72 4.39
N THR A 3 -39.23 21.73 4.08
CA THR A 3 -40.24 21.48 5.09
C THR A 3 -40.38 19.98 5.34
N ILE A 4 -41.05 19.63 6.43
CA ILE A 4 -41.29 18.22 6.76
C ILE A 4 -42.02 17.51 5.63
N ASN A 5 -43.00 18.18 5.04
CA ASN A 5 -43.78 17.59 3.93
C ASN A 5 -42.91 17.33 2.71
N GLN A 6 -41.95 18.22 2.44
CA GLN A 6 -41.05 18.04 1.32
C GLN A 6 -40.12 16.86 1.57
N LEU A 7 -39.64 16.67 2.81
CA LEU A 7 -38.76 15.54 3.14
C LEU A 7 -39.53 14.22 3.05
N ILE A 8 -40.81 14.21 3.45
CA ILE A 8 -41.62 12.99 3.35
C ILE A 8 -41.81 12.59 1.89
N ARG A 9 -42.05 13.59 1.02
CA ARG A 9 -42.33 13.35 -0.37
C ARG A 9 -41.11 12.97 -1.18
N MET A 10 -40.00 13.65 -0.95
CA MET A 10 -38.78 13.48 -1.78
C MET A 10 -37.69 12.68 -1.10
N GLY A 11 -37.73 12.62 0.23
CA GLY A 11 -36.67 11.93 0.97
C GLY A 11 -35.33 12.64 0.85
N ARG A 12 -34.31 12.03 1.39
CA ARG A 12 -32.97 12.54 1.29
C ARG A 12 -32.13 11.57 0.45
N SER A 13 -31.38 12.13 -0.50
CA SER A 13 -30.48 11.32 -1.29
C SER A 13 -29.12 11.30 -0.60
N VAL A 14 -28.53 10.12 -0.57
CA VAL A 14 -27.19 9.96 -0.01
C VAL A 14 -26.20 10.25 -1.11
N LYS A 15 -25.27 11.15 -0.85
CA LYS A 15 -24.24 11.45 -1.83
C LYS A 15 -23.30 10.26 -1.98
N PRO A 16 -22.98 9.86 -3.21
CA PRO A 16 -22.03 8.77 -3.38
C PRO A 16 -20.65 9.19 -2.89
N ARG A 17 -19.99 8.27 -2.23
CA ARG A 17 -18.62 8.49 -1.78
C ARG A 17 -17.66 8.25 -2.91
N LYS A 18 -16.76 9.19 -3.12
CA LYS A 18 -15.70 8.99 -4.12
C LYS A 18 -14.62 8.10 -3.56
N SER A 19 -14.18 7.16 -4.37
CA SER A 19 -13.07 6.30 -3.99
C SER A 19 -11.78 7.12 -3.92
N ARG A 20 -10.98 6.87 -2.89
CA ARG A 20 -9.67 7.49 -2.77
C ARG A 20 -8.59 6.71 -3.50
N VAL A 21 -8.93 5.53 -4.00
CA VAL A 21 -7.98 4.65 -4.69
C VAL A 21 -8.44 4.43 -6.13
N ARG A 22 -8.65 5.51 -6.85
CA ARG A 22 -9.19 5.45 -8.21
C ARG A 22 -8.36 4.61 -9.16
N ALA A 23 -7.05 4.58 -8.94
CA ALA A 23 -6.15 3.86 -9.83
C ALA A 23 -6.39 2.36 -9.78
N LEU A 24 -6.98 1.85 -8.70
CA LEU A 24 -7.29 0.42 -8.60
C LEU A 24 -8.52 0.01 -9.40
N ALA A 25 -9.32 0.98 -9.83
CA ALA A 25 -10.50 0.74 -10.67
C ALA A 25 -11.42 -0.33 -10.07
N MET A 26 -11.77 -0.17 -8.79
CA MET A 26 -12.65 -1.07 -8.03
C MET A 26 -12.11 -2.48 -7.82
N CYS A 27 -10.82 -2.68 -8.05
CA CYS A 27 -10.16 -3.95 -7.74
C CYS A 27 -9.52 -3.88 -6.35
N PRO A 28 -9.46 -4.99 -5.59
CA PRO A 28 -8.78 -4.95 -4.29
C PRO A 28 -7.29 -4.73 -4.42
N GLN A 29 -6.66 -5.26 -5.47
CA GLN A 29 -5.26 -5.03 -5.77
C GLN A 29 -5.06 -4.99 -7.27
N ARG A 30 -3.92 -4.44 -7.70
CA ARG A 30 -3.54 -4.44 -9.10
C ARG A 30 -2.05 -4.67 -9.24
N LYS A 31 -1.69 -5.43 -10.26
CA LYS A 31 -0.31 -5.65 -10.62
C LYS A 31 0.26 -4.41 -11.30
N GLY A 32 1.51 -4.12 -11.05
CA GLY A 32 2.20 -3.03 -11.70
C GLY A 32 3.68 -3.29 -11.80
N VAL A 33 4.37 -2.38 -12.47
CA VAL A 33 5.80 -2.44 -12.65
C VAL A 33 6.41 -1.18 -12.05
N CYS A 34 7.47 -1.34 -11.26
CA CYS A 34 8.14 -0.20 -10.64
C CYS A 34 8.86 0.61 -11.70
N LEU A 35 8.56 1.90 -11.76
CA LEU A 35 9.26 2.83 -12.65
C LEU A 35 10.46 3.44 -11.97
N GLN A 36 10.33 3.69 -10.66
CA GLN A 36 11.39 4.30 -9.87
C GLN A 36 11.20 3.91 -8.42
N VAL A 37 12.27 3.54 -7.76
CA VAL A 37 12.23 3.21 -6.33
C VAL A 37 13.13 4.20 -5.61
N THR A 38 12.57 4.91 -4.62
CA THR A 38 13.28 5.98 -3.95
C THR A 38 12.80 6.10 -2.50
N THR A 39 13.30 7.10 -1.82
CA THR A 39 12.85 7.42 -0.47
C THR A 39 12.29 8.82 -0.45
N ARG A 40 11.46 9.07 0.55
CA ARG A 40 10.86 10.39 0.74
C ARG A 40 10.76 10.69 2.22
N THR A 41 11.00 11.94 2.58
CA THR A 41 10.83 12.36 3.96
C THR A 41 9.35 12.56 4.26
N PRO A 42 8.89 12.19 5.48
CA PRO A 42 7.51 12.43 5.85
C PRO A 42 7.29 13.91 6.16
N LYS A 43 6.03 14.28 6.25
CA LYS A 43 5.70 15.66 6.62
C LYS A 43 5.96 15.86 8.12
N LYS A 44 6.12 17.11 8.52
CA LYS A 44 6.32 17.44 9.92
C LYS A 44 5.19 16.94 10.79
N PRO A 45 5.42 16.53 12.03
CA PRO A 45 6.69 16.64 12.78
C PRO A 45 7.61 15.44 12.67
N ASN A 46 7.33 14.50 11.76
CA ASN A 46 8.10 13.27 11.68
C ASN A 46 9.33 13.45 10.78
N SER A 47 10.31 12.60 11.01
CA SER A 47 11.54 12.60 10.22
C SER A 47 12.00 11.16 10.03
N ALA A 48 12.30 10.80 8.80
CA ALA A 48 12.78 9.47 8.43
C ALA A 48 13.02 9.44 6.93
N LEU A 49 13.49 8.30 6.44
CA LEU A 49 13.54 8.05 5.00
C LEU A 49 12.53 6.95 4.70
N ARG A 50 11.36 7.34 4.26
CA ARG A 50 10.29 6.40 3.93
C ARG A 50 10.51 5.84 2.53
N LYS A 51 10.43 4.52 2.40
CA LYS A 51 10.67 3.86 1.11
C LYS A 51 9.40 3.88 0.29
N ILE A 52 9.51 4.39 -0.92
CA ILE A 52 8.37 4.46 -1.84
C ILE A 52 8.81 4.00 -3.21
N ALA A 53 7.82 3.68 -4.05
CA ALA A 53 8.06 3.31 -5.42
C ALA A 53 7.01 3.96 -6.30
N ARG A 54 7.45 4.44 -7.44
CA ARG A 54 6.51 4.91 -8.45
C ARG A 54 6.21 3.74 -9.35
N VAL A 55 4.94 3.38 -9.47
CA VAL A 55 4.51 2.15 -10.11
C VAL A 55 3.54 2.47 -11.23
N ARG A 56 3.74 1.83 -12.38
CA ARG A 56 2.74 1.88 -13.46
C ARG A 56 1.87 0.64 -13.34
N LEU A 57 0.60 0.84 -13.10
CA LEU A 57 -0.36 -0.25 -12.95
C LEU A 57 -0.73 -0.85 -14.30
N SER A 58 -1.32 -2.05 -14.26
CA SER A 58 -1.71 -2.74 -15.49
C SER A 58 -2.76 -1.99 -16.31
N ASN A 59 -3.49 -1.05 -15.68
CA ASN A 59 -4.44 -0.22 -16.40
C ASN A 59 -3.82 1.06 -16.99
N GLY A 60 -2.51 1.20 -16.91
CA GLY A 60 -1.80 2.34 -17.48
C GLY A 60 -1.60 3.53 -16.56
N GLN A 61 -2.22 3.54 -15.39
CA GLN A 61 -2.08 4.66 -14.46
C GLN A 61 -0.82 4.52 -13.62
N GLU A 62 -0.18 5.64 -13.32
CA GLU A 62 1.01 5.67 -12.49
C GLU A 62 0.65 6.20 -11.10
N VAL A 63 1.13 5.49 -10.10
CA VAL A 63 0.87 5.87 -8.71
C VAL A 63 2.14 5.76 -7.89
N THR A 64 2.17 6.46 -6.76
CA THR A 64 3.24 6.31 -5.79
C THR A 64 2.73 5.40 -4.68
N ALA A 65 3.45 4.32 -4.41
CA ALA A 65 3.07 3.34 -3.41
C ALA A 65 4.14 3.22 -2.35
N TYR A 66 3.71 2.97 -1.12
CA TYR A 66 4.61 2.81 0.00
C TYR A 66 5.08 1.36 0.11
N ILE A 67 6.36 1.18 0.38
CA ILE A 67 6.94 -0.14 0.59
C ILE A 67 7.04 -0.36 2.10
N GLY A 68 6.20 -1.27 2.64
CA GLY A 68 6.19 -1.53 4.07
C GLY A 68 7.29 -2.45 4.52
N GLY A 69 7.51 -2.50 5.84
CA GLY A 69 8.48 -3.38 6.46
C GLY A 69 9.89 -2.81 6.48
N GLU A 70 10.80 -3.59 7.00
CA GLU A 70 12.21 -3.20 7.10
C GLU A 70 12.99 -3.72 5.90
N GLY A 71 13.42 -2.81 5.05
CA GLY A 71 14.20 -3.16 3.88
C GLY A 71 13.37 -3.81 2.78
N HIS A 72 13.91 -3.83 1.58
CA HIS A 72 13.26 -4.46 0.44
C HIS A 72 14.31 -4.72 -0.64
N SER A 73 13.91 -5.53 -1.62
CA SER A 73 14.77 -5.85 -2.76
C SER A 73 14.25 -5.27 -4.07
N LEU A 74 13.30 -4.34 -4.00
CA LEU A 74 12.70 -3.79 -5.20
C LEU A 74 13.66 -2.89 -5.96
N GLN A 75 13.59 -2.98 -7.27
CA GLN A 75 14.38 -2.19 -8.18
C GLN A 75 13.49 -1.69 -9.29
N GLU A 76 14.06 -0.84 -10.14
CA GLU A 76 13.39 -0.43 -11.35
C GLU A 76 13.01 -1.66 -12.17
N HIS A 77 11.81 -1.65 -12.74
CA HIS A 77 11.22 -2.74 -13.53
C HIS A 77 10.79 -3.98 -12.73
N SER A 78 10.82 -3.92 -11.40
CA SER A 78 10.29 -5.02 -10.59
C SER A 78 8.77 -5.08 -10.70
N ALA A 79 8.21 -6.28 -10.81
CA ALA A 79 6.77 -6.46 -10.80
C ALA A 79 6.27 -6.47 -9.36
N VAL A 80 5.18 -5.75 -9.10
CA VAL A 80 4.65 -5.62 -7.74
C VAL A 80 3.14 -5.70 -7.77
N LEU A 81 2.57 -6.00 -6.62
CA LEU A 81 1.12 -5.96 -6.41
C LEU A 81 0.80 -4.78 -5.51
N VAL A 82 -0.08 -3.90 -5.98
CA VAL A 82 -0.42 -2.65 -5.29
C VAL A 82 -1.82 -2.75 -4.73
N ARG A 83 -1.99 -2.37 -3.48
CA ARG A 83 -3.29 -2.29 -2.82
C ARG A 83 -3.55 -0.88 -2.34
N GLY A 84 -4.79 -0.60 -1.97
CA GLY A 84 -5.13 0.67 -1.37
C GLY A 84 -4.60 0.78 0.05
N GLY A 85 -4.58 1.99 0.54
CA GLY A 85 -4.12 2.29 1.90
C GLY A 85 -3.23 3.52 1.87
N ARG A 86 -3.71 4.59 2.46
CA ARG A 86 -2.98 5.85 2.48
C ARG A 86 -1.91 5.83 3.57
N VAL A 87 -0.79 6.47 3.29
CA VAL A 87 0.24 6.71 4.30
C VAL A 87 0.06 8.13 4.80
N ARG A 88 -0.30 8.25 6.08
CA ARG A 88 -0.61 9.55 6.66
C ARG A 88 0.59 10.49 6.67
N ASP A 89 1.79 9.93 6.89
CA ASP A 89 3.01 10.72 6.97
C ASP A 89 3.48 11.25 5.62
N LEU A 90 3.04 10.66 4.53
CA LEU A 90 3.54 11.02 3.21
C LEU A 90 2.43 11.62 2.37
N PRO A 91 2.60 12.85 1.89
CA PRO A 91 1.59 13.45 1.03
C PRO A 91 1.50 12.72 -0.30
N SER A 92 0.30 12.58 -0.81
CA SER A 92 0.01 11.96 -2.11
C SER A 92 0.30 10.46 -2.21
N VAL A 93 0.68 9.80 -1.13
CA VAL A 93 0.88 8.35 -1.14
C VAL A 93 -0.40 7.69 -0.65
N ARG A 94 -1.17 7.10 -1.57
CA ARG A 94 -2.48 6.50 -1.29
C ARG A 94 -2.50 5.00 -1.44
N TYR A 95 -1.35 4.39 -1.70
CA TYR A 95 -1.28 2.98 -2.03
C TYR A 95 -0.12 2.34 -1.30
N HIS A 96 -0.20 1.02 -1.15
CA HIS A 96 0.88 0.23 -0.56
C HIS A 96 1.24 -0.90 -1.52
N ILE A 97 2.50 -1.31 -1.47
CA ILE A 97 2.96 -2.51 -2.18
C ILE A 97 2.80 -3.68 -1.22
N VAL A 98 2.21 -4.78 -1.72
CA VAL A 98 1.99 -5.98 -0.91
C VAL A 98 3.29 -6.78 -0.83
N ARG A 99 3.77 -7.02 0.40
CA ARG A 99 5.01 -7.79 0.61
C ARG A 99 4.70 -9.29 0.43
N GLY A 100 5.67 -9.99 -0.13
CA GLY A 100 5.55 -11.43 -0.31
C GLY A 100 4.87 -11.85 -1.58
N GLN A 101 4.57 -10.92 -2.48
CA GLN A 101 3.90 -11.20 -3.75
C GLN A 101 4.77 -10.72 -4.91
N LEU A 102 4.71 -11.46 -6.01
CA LEU A 102 5.45 -11.12 -7.22
C LEU A 102 6.94 -10.92 -6.89
N ASP A 103 7.54 -9.83 -7.35
CA ASP A 103 8.97 -9.57 -7.12
C ASP A 103 9.26 -8.97 -5.74
N THR A 104 8.25 -8.70 -4.95
CA THR A 104 8.44 -8.12 -3.62
C THR A 104 8.59 -9.25 -2.60
N THR A 105 9.81 -9.44 -2.10
CA THR A 105 10.05 -10.47 -1.09
C THR A 105 9.45 -10.05 0.25
N GLY A 106 9.13 -11.03 1.09
CA GLY A 106 8.65 -10.75 2.42
C GLY A 106 9.78 -10.27 3.33
N VAL A 107 9.40 -9.84 4.53
CA VAL A 107 10.36 -9.39 5.53
C VAL A 107 10.88 -10.61 6.28
N ASP A 108 12.14 -10.96 6.06
CA ASP A 108 12.69 -12.26 6.49
C ASP A 108 12.72 -12.46 7.99
N LYS A 109 13.03 -11.42 8.72
CA LYS A 109 13.24 -11.55 10.16
C LYS A 109 12.00 -11.27 11.00
N ARG A 110 10.90 -11.06 10.36
CA ARG A 110 9.68 -10.69 11.05
C ARG A 110 9.01 -11.92 11.65
N ARG A 111 8.62 -11.82 12.92
CA ARG A 111 7.98 -12.94 13.63
C ARG A 111 6.55 -12.62 14.07
N GLN A 112 6.23 -11.35 14.21
CA GLN A 112 4.89 -10.91 14.57
C GLN A 112 4.28 -10.16 13.41
N GLY A 113 2.96 -10.32 13.22
CA GLY A 113 2.28 -9.67 12.12
C GLY A 113 2.76 -10.14 10.77
N ARG A 114 3.14 -11.40 10.64
CA ARG A 114 3.77 -11.92 9.44
C ARG A 114 2.90 -11.80 8.19
N SER A 115 1.60 -11.94 8.34
CA SER A 115 0.72 -11.84 7.19
C SER A 115 0.73 -10.47 6.54
N LYS A 116 1.01 -9.43 7.29
CA LYS A 116 1.09 -8.08 6.74
C LYS A 116 2.37 -7.83 5.97
N TYR A 117 3.41 -8.61 6.23
CA TYR A 117 4.72 -8.39 5.63
C TYR A 117 5.21 -9.57 4.80
N GLY A 118 4.33 -10.53 4.55
CA GLY A 118 4.67 -11.65 3.68
C GLY A 118 5.74 -12.58 4.23
N SER A 119 5.90 -12.63 5.55
CA SER A 119 6.93 -13.48 6.17
C SER A 119 6.41 -14.88 6.36
N LYS A 120 7.28 -15.85 6.13
CA LYS A 120 6.93 -17.25 6.33
C LYS A 120 7.06 -17.63 7.80
N ARG A 121 6.28 -18.65 8.19
CA ARG A 121 6.37 -19.16 9.54
C ARG A 121 7.74 -19.75 9.79
N PRO A 122 8.41 -19.42 10.92
CA PRO A 122 9.69 -20.04 11.23
C PRO A 122 9.53 -21.55 11.40
N LYS A 123 10.44 -22.31 10.83
CA LYS A 123 10.39 -23.76 10.95
C LYS A 123 10.79 -24.18 12.37
N PRO A 124 10.14 -25.21 12.93
CA PRO A 124 10.55 -25.72 14.23
C PRO A 124 12.01 -26.16 14.18
N GLY A 125 12.79 -25.79 15.18
CA GLY A 125 14.19 -26.12 15.24
C GLY A 125 15.08 -25.27 14.37
N ALA A 126 14.51 -24.45 13.51
CA ALA A 126 15.32 -23.54 12.74
C ALA A 126 15.93 -22.48 13.65
N ALA A 127 17.17 -22.18 13.41
CA ALA A 127 17.79 -21.10 14.14
C ALA A 127 16.96 -19.85 13.95
N PRO A 128 16.66 -19.17 15.01
CA PRO A 128 15.91 -17.95 14.85
C PRO A 128 16.75 -17.06 14.01
N ALA A 129 16.37 -17.11 12.88
CA ALA A 129 16.92 -16.27 11.93
C ALA A 129 18.19 -15.70 12.31
N LYS A 130 18.59 -16.29 12.95
CA LYS A 130 19.48 -15.84 13.08
C LYS A 130 19.63 -14.93 12.31
N GLY A 131 19.22 -14.56 12.46
CA GLY A 131 19.35 -13.65 11.83
C GLY A 131 20.04 -13.60 10.78
N LYS A 132 20.10 -13.91 10.50
CA LYS A 132 20.77 -13.71 9.66
C LYS A 132 20.74 -12.66 9.19
N LYS A 133 21.12 -12.28 9.36
CA LYS A 133 21.23 -11.19 8.99
C LYS A 133 21.16 -10.84 7.98
#